data_4f9e0b71554fa4f698746f1999d6d2e9
#
_entry.id   4f9e0b71554fa4f698746f1999d6d2e9
#
_cell.length_a   1.000
_cell.length_b   1.000
_cell.length_c   1.000
_cell.angle_alpha   90.00
_cell.angle_beta   90.00
_cell.angle_gamma   90.00
#
_symmetry.space_group_name_H-M   'P 1'
#
loop_
_entity.id
_entity.type
_entity.pdbx_description
1 polymer ?
#
loop_
_entity_poly.entity_id
_entity_poly.type
_entity_poly.pdbx_seq_one_letter_code
_entity_poly.pdbx_strand_id
1 'polypeptide(L)'
;MSGLIGRKIGMTSIFDENGKNIPCTVIECGPCVVTQVRTNEVDGYSAIQLGFDDKAEKRSIKAELGHFKKAGTAAKKKVVEFKGFDQEYKLGDVIAVDLFAEGEFVDVLGVSKGKGFQGVVKRHGFGGVGQATHGQHNRLRAPGSVGASSYPSRVFKGMRMAGRMGGDNVTVQNLRVLKVVAEKNLLVVKGCIPGHKNSYVIIQK
;
A
#
# COMPACT_ATOMS: atom_id res chain seq x y z
N MET A 1 15.72 2.38 -0.83
CA MET A 1 14.87 1.51 -1.67
C MET A 1 14.28 2.34 -2.78
N SER A 2 14.66 2.02 -4.02
CA SER A 2 14.08 2.60 -5.23
C SER A 2 12.68 2.02 -5.45
N GLY A 3 11.81 2.75 -6.13
CA GLY A 3 10.45 2.26 -6.34
C GLY A 3 9.60 3.19 -7.17
N LEU A 4 8.37 2.78 -7.45
CA LEU A 4 7.38 3.53 -8.21
C LEU A 4 6.04 3.56 -7.50
N ILE A 5 5.22 4.52 -7.91
CA ILE A 5 3.82 4.59 -7.52
C ILE A 5 2.99 3.89 -8.60
N GLY A 6 2.06 3.04 -8.17
CA GLY A 6 1.14 2.37 -9.08
C GLY A 6 -0.29 2.40 -8.59
N ARG A 7 -1.18 1.89 -9.44
CA ARG A 7 -2.61 1.73 -9.17
C ARG A 7 -3.02 0.27 -9.37
N LYS A 8 -3.66 -0.32 -8.37
CA LYS A 8 -4.17 -1.69 -8.45
C LYS A 8 -5.31 -1.79 -9.45
N ILE A 9 -5.14 -2.51 -10.55
CA ILE A 9 -6.20 -2.74 -11.53
C ILE A 9 -7.11 -3.87 -11.07
N GLY A 10 -6.52 -5.02 -10.72
CA GLY A 10 -7.29 -6.19 -10.29
C GLY A 10 -6.43 -7.42 -10.11
N MET A 11 -7.09 -8.55 -9.92
CA MET A 11 -6.43 -9.85 -9.85
C MET A 11 -6.85 -10.73 -11.02
N THR A 12 -5.91 -11.53 -11.47
CA THR A 12 -6.09 -12.55 -12.50
C THR A 12 -5.22 -13.75 -12.16
N SER A 13 -5.12 -14.70 -13.07
CA SER A 13 -4.20 -15.82 -12.97
C SER A 13 -3.43 -15.98 -14.27
N ILE A 14 -2.20 -16.48 -14.17
CA ILE A 14 -1.32 -16.83 -15.28
C ILE A 14 -0.91 -18.29 -15.11
N PHE A 15 -0.84 -19.02 -16.19
CA PHE A 15 -0.30 -20.38 -16.17
C PHE A 15 1.21 -20.35 -16.38
N ASP A 16 1.91 -21.11 -15.56
CA ASP A 16 3.34 -21.35 -15.69
C ASP A 16 3.62 -22.37 -16.84
N GLU A 17 4.87 -22.47 -17.24
CA GLU A 17 5.32 -23.44 -18.26
C GLU A 17 4.90 -24.88 -17.94
N ASN A 18 4.81 -25.21 -16.66
CA ASN A 18 4.35 -26.51 -16.15
C ASN A 18 2.81 -26.64 -16.05
N GLY A 19 2.05 -25.71 -16.60
CA GLY A 19 0.57 -25.68 -16.51
C GLY A 19 0.01 -25.33 -15.13
N LYS A 20 0.85 -24.90 -14.18
CA LYS A 20 0.42 -24.52 -12.84
C LYS A 20 -0.23 -23.14 -12.86
N ASN A 21 -1.44 -23.04 -12.33
CA ASN A 21 -2.14 -21.77 -12.17
C ASN A 21 -1.53 -20.92 -11.05
N ILE A 22 -1.04 -19.73 -11.40
CA ILE A 22 -0.44 -18.76 -10.47
C ILE A 22 -1.37 -17.55 -10.33
N PRO A 23 -1.98 -17.33 -9.14
CA PRO A 23 -2.76 -16.13 -8.90
C PRO A 23 -1.84 -14.90 -8.88
N CYS A 24 -2.25 -13.82 -9.54
CA CYS A 24 -1.45 -12.61 -9.66
C CYS A 24 -2.32 -11.35 -9.59
N THR A 25 -1.67 -10.25 -9.28
CA THR A 25 -2.28 -8.91 -9.29
C THR A 25 -1.64 -8.08 -10.39
N VAL A 26 -2.47 -7.40 -11.17
CA VAL A 26 -2.06 -6.44 -12.19
C VAL A 26 -2.07 -5.05 -11.58
N ILE A 27 -0.95 -4.35 -11.72
CA ILE A 27 -0.73 -2.99 -11.24
C ILE A 27 -0.36 -2.12 -12.45
N GLU A 28 -1.03 -1.00 -12.61
CA GLU A 28 -0.60 0.06 -13.52
C GLU A 28 0.47 0.87 -12.78
N CYS A 29 1.71 0.80 -13.26
CA CYS A 29 2.89 1.32 -12.57
C CYS A 29 3.58 2.39 -13.43
N GLY A 30 3.37 3.65 -13.10
CA GLY A 30 3.89 4.77 -13.88
C GLY A 30 3.00 5.15 -15.09
N PRO A 31 3.46 6.10 -15.94
CA PRO A 31 4.69 6.85 -15.78
C PRO A 31 4.67 7.76 -14.56
N CYS A 32 5.75 7.76 -13.78
CA CYS A 32 5.93 8.65 -12.64
C CYS A 32 6.87 9.79 -13.03
N VAL A 33 6.52 11.02 -12.70
CA VAL A 33 7.34 12.20 -13.00
C VAL A 33 8.09 12.63 -11.75
N VAL A 34 9.36 12.97 -11.89
CA VAL A 34 10.18 13.54 -10.81
C VAL A 34 9.73 14.97 -10.55
N THR A 35 9.11 15.19 -9.40
CA THR A 35 8.55 16.48 -9.00
C THR A 35 9.48 17.30 -8.11
N GLN A 36 10.42 16.63 -7.43
CA GLN A 36 11.46 17.27 -6.63
C GLN A 36 12.63 16.32 -6.44
N VAL A 37 13.84 16.86 -6.43
CA VAL A 37 15.06 16.16 -6.02
C VAL A 37 15.53 16.79 -4.70
N ARG A 38 15.75 15.95 -3.70
CA ARG A 38 16.28 16.33 -2.39
C ARG A 38 17.75 15.99 -2.31
N THR A 39 18.55 16.92 -1.81
CA THR A 39 19.99 16.76 -1.66
C THR A 39 20.42 16.89 -0.20
N ASN A 40 21.53 16.24 0.15
CA ASN A 40 22.06 16.31 1.52
C ASN A 40 22.44 17.73 1.95
N GLU A 41 22.86 18.57 1.00
CA GLU A 41 23.34 19.94 1.28
C GLU A 41 22.20 20.87 1.72
N VAL A 42 21.02 20.72 1.10
CA VAL A 42 19.86 21.61 1.33
C VAL A 42 18.87 21.00 2.29
N ASP A 43 18.57 19.71 2.11
CA ASP A 43 17.47 19.02 2.82
C ASP A 43 17.99 18.11 3.96
N GLY A 44 19.29 17.85 4.06
CA GLY A 44 19.90 16.96 5.05
C GLY A 44 19.72 15.46 4.73
N TYR A 45 19.13 15.12 3.58
CA TYR A 45 19.01 13.75 3.08
C TYR A 45 18.82 13.74 1.56
N SER A 46 19.17 12.62 0.92
CA SER A 46 18.99 12.40 -0.51
C SER A 46 17.72 11.60 -0.77
N ALA A 47 16.82 12.12 -1.61
CA ALA A 47 15.60 11.46 -2.02
C ALA A 47 15.07 12.05 -3.34
N ILE A 48 14.27 11.26 -4.05
CA ILE A 48 13.56 11.70 -5.26
C ILE A 48 12.06 11.62 -4.99
N GLN A 49 11.38 12.73 -5.21
CA GLN A 49 9.94 12.80 -5.10
C GLN A 49 9.30 12.50 -6.45
N LEU A 50 8.44 11.48 -6.49
CA LEU A 50 7.72 11.06 -7.68
C LEU A 50 6.25 11.43 -7.59
N GLY A 51 5.69 11.90 -8.70
CA GLY A 51 4.27 12.20 -8.86
C GLY A 51 3.60 11.23 -9.84
N PHE A 52 2.41 10.74 -9.51
CA PHE A 52 1.63 9.79 -10.29
C PHE A 52 0.16 10.23 -10.41
N ASP A 53 -0.46 9.95 -11.55
CA ASP A 53 -1.85 10.21 -11.91
C ASP A 53 -2.21 11.72 -11.90
N ASP A 54 -2.73 12.21 -13.01
CA ASP A 54 -3.01 13.63 -13.20
C ASP A 54 -4.24 14.10 -12.41
N LYS A 55 -4.11 15.27 -11.82
CA LYS A 55 -5.16 15.96 -11.06
C LYS A 55 -5.60 17.18 -11.83
N ALA A 56 -6.91 17.34 -12.02
CA ALA A 56 -7.43 18.52 -12.70
C ALA A 56 -7.05 19.80 -11.94
N GLU A 57 -6.61 20.83 -12.64
CA GLU A 57 -6.15 22.11 -12.06
C GLU A 57 -7.17 22.75 -11.15
N LYS A 58 -8.47 22.71 -11.53
CA LYS A 58 -9.59 23.23 -10.72
C LYS A 58 -9.76 22.56 -9.34
N ARG A 59 -9.12 21.40 -9.12
CA ARG A 59 -9.11 20.69 -7.84
C ARG A 59 -7.79 20.86 -7.07
N SER A 60 -6.87 21.65 -7.62
CA SER A 60 -5.53 21.87 -7.05
C SER A 60 -5.45 23.27 -6.47
N ILE A 61 -4.74 23.42 -5.35
CA ILE A 61 -4.48 24.73 -4.74
C ILE A 61 -3.30 25.41 -5.42
N LYS A 62 -3.22 26.75 -5.33
CA LYS A 62 -2.15 27.54 -5.97
C LYS A 62 -0.74 27.08 -5.58
N ALA A 63 -0.54 26.67 -4.33
CA ALA A 63 0.75 26.16 -3.85
C ALA A 63 1.16 24.85 -4.54
N GLU A 64 0.22 23.90 -4.68
CA GLU A 64 0.45 22.65 -5.42
C GLU A 64 0.79 22.94 -6.89
N LEU A 65 0.00 23.80 -7.54
CA LEU A 65 0.25 24.18 -8.93
C LEU A 65 1.65 24.81 -9.11
N GLY A 66 2.09 25.68 -8.18
CA GLY A 66 3.41 26.25 -8.20
C GLY A 66 4.52 25.21 -8.08
N HIS A 67 4.31 24.19 -7.24
CA HIS A 67 5.25 23.07 -7.07
C HIS A 67 5.41 22.25 -8.36
N PHE A 68 4.31 21.81 -8.97
CA PHE A 68 4.34 21.02 -10.20
C PHE A 68 4.78 21.84 -11.42
N LYS A 69 4.50 23.15 -11.45
CA LYS A 69 4.97 24.05 -12.51
C LYS A 69 6.50 24.14 -12.54
N LYS A 70 7.18 24.10 -11.38
CA LYS A 70 8.64 24.04 -11.33
C LYS A 70 9.18 22.77 -11.99
N ALA A 71 8.47 21.65 -11.86
CA ALA A 71 8.83 20.37 -12.49
C ALA A 71 8.38 20.27 -13.96
N GLY A 72 7.71 21.29 -14.52
CA GLY A 72 7.21 21.27 -15.89
C GLY A 72 6.09 20.26 -16.13
N THR A 73 5.36 19.85 -15.09
CA THR A 73 4.33 18.83 -15.18
C THR A 73 2.98 19.31 -14.67
N ALA A 74 1.88 18.64 -15.09
CA ALA A 74 0.56 18.83 -14.52
C ALA A 74 0.50 18.42 -13.05
N ALA A 75 -0.46 18.93 -12.29
CA ALA A 75 -0.66 18.53 -10.91
C ALA A 75 -0.93 17.02 -10.81
N LYS A 76 -0.32 16.35 -9.83
CA LYS A 76 -0.44 14.89 -9.61
C LYS A 76 -1.29 14.60 -8.39
N LYS A 77 -2.02 13.48 -8.43
CA LYS A 77 -2.88 13.04 -7.32
C LYS A 77 -2.11 12.39 -6.19
N LYS A 78 -1.08 11.62 -6.50
CA LYS A 78 -0.26 10.92 -5.51
C LYS A 78 1.19 11.33 -5.68
N VAL A 79 1.80 11.73 -4.57
CA VAL A 79 3.20 12.13 -4.51
C VAL A 79 3.85 11.36 -3.37
N VAL A 80 5.02 10.77 -3.62
CA VAL A 80 5.78 9.98 -2.63
C VAL A 80 7.26 10.18 -2.86
N GLU A 81 8.03 10.22 -1.78
CA GLU A 81 9.49 10.25 -1.83
C GLU A 81 10.08 8.85 -1.75
N PHE A 82 11.09 8.61 -2.57
CA PHE A 82 11.86 7.38 -2.59
C PHE A 82 13.35 7.71 -2.37
N LYS A 83 14.03 6.81 -1.68
CA LYS A 83 15.47 6.86 -1.44
C LYS A 83 16.16 5.73 -2.20
N GLY A 84 17.48 5.86 -2.43
CA GLY A 84 18.30 4.77 -2.95
C GLY A 84 18.06 4.44 -4.42
N PHE A 85 17.90 5.42 -5.26
CA PHE A 85 18.08 5.28 -6.69
C PHE A 85 19.57 5.28 -7.03
N ASP A 86 20.01 4.34 -7.88
CA ASP A 86 21.40 4.23 -8.34
C ASP A 86 21.75 5.27 -9.40
N GLN A 87 20.74 5.81 -10.08
CA GLN A 87 20.88 6.81 -11.12
C GLN A 87 20.49 8.19 -10.61
N GLU A 88 21.19 9.20 -11.11
CA GLU A 88 20.82 10.59 -10.86
C GLU A 88 19.68 11.01 -11.80
N TYR A 89 18.59 11.45 -11.22
CA TYR A 89 17.42 11.96 -11.95
C TYR A 89 17.34 13.48 -11.81
N LYS A 90 16.87 14.12 -12.87
CA LYS A 90 16.61 15.56 -12.91
C LYS A 90 15.12 15.84 -12.71
N LEU A 91 14.84 17.06 -12.33
CA LEU A 91 13.47 17.56 -12.22
C LEU A 91 12.74 17.42 -13.57
N GLY A 92 11.55 16.82 -13.58
CA GLY A 92 10.77 16.61 -14.80
C GLY A 92 11.04 15.26 -15.50
N ASP A 93 12.07 14.51 -15.10
CA ASP A 93 12.32 13.20 -15.69
C ASP A 93 11.15 12.25 -15.44
N VAL A 94 10.98 11.31 -16.35
CA VAL A 94 9.90 10.31 -16.29
C VAL A 94 10.50 8.94 -16.02
N ILE A 95 9.99 8.27 -14.99
CA ILE A 95 10.39 6.91 -14.63
C ILE A 95 9.20 5.99 -14.91
N ALA A 96 9.43 4.97 -15.73
CA ALA A 96 8.42 4.00 -16.14
C ALA A 96 8.64 2.63 -15.47
N VAL A 97 7.79 1.68 -15.82
CA VAL A 97 7.80 0.32 -15.26
C VAL A 97 9.10 -0.46 -15.53
N ASP A 98 9.90 -0.01 -16.48
CA ASP A 98 11.20 -0.61 -16.87
C ASP A 98 12.24 -0.64 -15.73
N LEU A 99 11.95 0.07 -14.63
CA LEU A 99 12.73 -0.03 -13.39
C LEU A 99 12.76 -1.45 -12.82
N PHE A 100 11.72 -2.25 -13.08
CA PHE A 100 11.56 -3.60 -12.55
C PHE A 100 11.87 -4.66 -13.61
N ALA A 101 12.55 -5.72 -13.20
CA ALA A 101 12.83 -6.88 -14.05
C ALA A 101 11.89 -8.07 -13.72
N GLU A 102 11.61 -8.91 -14.71
CA GLU A 102 10.88 -10.16 -14.49
C GLU A 102 11.67 -11.11 -13.60
N GLY A 103 11.00 -11.74 -12.66
CA GLY A 103 11.61 -12.63 -11.66
C GLY A 103 12.14 -11.92 -10.41
N GLU A 104 12.24 -10.61 -10.40
CA GLU A 104 12.67 -9.80 -9.25
C GLU A 104 11.65 -9.86 -8.11
N PHE A 105 12.12 -9.61 -6.88
CA PHE A 105 11.26 -9.51 -5.70
C PHE A 105 11.03 -8.04 -5.35
N VAL A 106 9.77 -7.72 -5.04
CA VAL A 106 9.34 -6.37 -4.69
C VAL A 106 8.47 -6.37 -3.45
N ASP A 107 8.52 -5.27 -2.70
CA ASP A 107 7.63 -4.99 -1.59
C ASP A 107 6.53 -4.05 -2.04
N VAL A 108 5.28 -4.36 -1.69
CA VAL A 108 4.13 -3.54 -2.08
C VAL A 108 3.43 -3.00 -0.84
N LEU A 109 3.55 -1.68 -0.64
CA LEU A 109 2.85 -0.94 0.39
C LEU A 109 1.52 -0.40 -0.15
N GLY A 110 0.44 -0.62 0.56
CA GLY A 110 -0.87 -0.06 0.23
C GLY A 110 -1.75 0.10 1.46
N VAL A 111 -2.87 0.79 1.28
CA VAL A 111 -3.86 0.97 2.34
C VAL A 111 -4.87 -0.17 2.29
N SER A 112 -5.00 -0.91 3.38
CA SER A 112 -5.95 -2.03 3.48
C SER A 112 -7.39 -1.56 3.39
N LYS A 113 -8.30 -2.45 2.95
CA LYS A 113 -9.74 -2.11 2.89
C LYS A 113 -10.28 -1.78 4.27
N GLY A 114 -10.86 -0.59 4.42
CA GLY A 114 -11.55 -0.21 5.65
C GLY A 114 -12.78 -1.09 5.90
N LYS A 115 -12.97 -1.51 7.14
CA LYS A 115 -14.10 -2.35 7.58
C LYS A 115 -14.93 -1.66 8.68
N GLY A 116 -14.63 -0.40 8.97
CA GLY A 116 -15.28 0.36 10.03
C GLY A 116 -14.98 -0.18 11.43
N PHE A 117 -15.86 0.09 12.38
CA PHE A 117 -15.76 -0.44 13.74
C PHE A 117 -16.15 -1.92 13.76
N GLN A 118 -15.28 -2.77 14.26
CA GLN A 118 -15.49 -4.22 14.33
C GLN A 118 -15.31 -4.74 15.76
N GLY A 119 -16.11 -5.74 16.10
CA GLY A 119 -15.96 -6.50 17.35
C GLY A 119 -14.73 -7.41 17.33
N VAL A 120 -14.34 -7.89 18.50
CA VAL A 120 -13.11 -8.67 18.73
C VAL A 120 -13.05 -9.98 17.94
N VAL A 121 -14.18 -10.59 17.65
CA VAL A 121 -14.26 -11.82 16.84
C VAL A 121 -13.73 -11.57 15.44
N LYS A 122 -14.22 -10.54 14.75
CA LYS A 122 -13.77 -10.21 13.38
C LYS A 122 -12.40 -9.53 13.36
N ARG A 123 -12.14 -8.65 14.33
CA ARG A 123 -10.92 -7.84 14.36
C ARG A 123 -9.69 -8.64 14.78
N HIS A 124 -9.84 -9.54 15.75
CA HIS A 124 -8.72 -10.27 16.35
C HIS A 124 -8.84 -11.79 16.26
N GLY A 125 -9.91 -12.32 15.67
CA GLY A 125 -10.12 -13.77 15.53
C GLY A 125 -10.50 -14.47 16.84
N PHE A 126 -11.10 -13.76 17.79
CA PHE A 126 -11.55 -14.38 19.04
C PHE A 126 -12.67 -15.38 18.75
N GLY A 127 -12.64 -16.53 19.45
CA GLY A 127 -13.62 -17.59 19.30
C GLY A 127 -15.02 -17.21 19.83
N GLY A 128 -15.07 -16.26 20.75
CA GLY A 128 -16.31 -15.99 21.50
C GLY A 128 -16.65 -17.14 22.44
N VAL A 129 -17.93 -17.25 22.79
CA VAL A 129 -18.46 -18.34 23.64
C VAL A 129 -19.35 -19.24 22.81
N GLY A 130 -19.24 -20.56 22.98
CA GLY A 130 -20.04 -21.55 22.25
C GLY A 130 -21.55 -21.36 22.44
N GLN A 131 -22.32 -21.60 21.38
CA GLN A 131 -23.79 -21.43 21.38
C GLN A 131 -24.54 -22.55 22.12
N ALA A 132 -23.88 -23.68 22.38
CA ALA A 132 -24.51 -24.89 22.89
C ALA A 132 -24.46 -25.02 24.42
N THR A 133 -24.11 -23.98 25.16
CA THR A 133 -24.03 -24.00 26.62
C THR A 133 -25.35 -23.58 27.26
N HIS A 134 -25.85 -24.38 28.20
CA HIS A 134 -27.08 -24.07 28.95
C HIS A 134 -26.95 -22.72 29.68
N GLY A 135 -27.98 -21.84 29.50
CA GLY A 135 -28.06 -20.54 30.19
C GLY A 135 -27.17 -19.40 29.66
N GLN A 136 -26.42 -19.61 28.59
CA GLN A 136 -25.51 -18.58 28.06
C GLN A 136 -26.10 -17.92 26.80
N HIS A 137 -26.65 -16.71 26.92
CA HIS A 137 -27.35 -16.08 25.80
C HIS A 137 -26.68 -14.79 25.30
N ASN A 138 -26.17 -13.91 26.18
CA ASN A 138 -25.80 -12.52 25.82
C ASN A 138 -24.29 -12.28 25.60
N ARG A 139 -23.44 -13.32 25.61
CA ARG A 139 -21.98 -13.15 25.55
C ARG A 139 -21.32 -13.84 24.35
N LEU A 140 -22.06 -14.16 23.31
CA LEU A 140 -21.60 -14.95 22.17
C LEU A 140 -20.38 -14.34 21.47
N ARG A 141 -20.29 -13.03 21.40
CA ARG A 141 -19.23 -12.30 20.68
C ARG A 141 -18.45 -11.34 21.59
N ALA A 142 -18.43 -11.63 22.88
CA ALA A 142 -17.73 -10.81 23.86
C ALA A 142 -16.20 -11.07 23.85
N PRO A 143 -15.38 -10.12 24.29
CA PRO A 143 -13.92 -10.30 24.37
C PRO A 143 -13.48 -11.28 25.45
N GLY A 144 -14.32 -11.56 26.45
CA GLY A 144 -13.98 -12.32 27.63
C GLY A 144 -13.27 -11.45 28.67
N SER A 145 -12.43 -12.07 29.53
CA SER A 145 -11.68 -11.35 30.55
C SER A 145 -10.69 -10.36 29.93
N VAL A 146 -10.60 -9.17 30.50
CA VAL A 146 -9.69 -8.10 30.07
C VAL A 146 -8.49 -7.91 31.00
N GLY A 147 -8.35 -8.74 32.02
CA GLY A 147 -7.24 -8.73 32.96
C GLY A 147 -7.55 -9.40 34.30
N ALA A 148 -6.64 -9.35 35.23
CA ALA A 148 -6.82 -9.79 36.61
C ALA A 148 -7.65 -8.76 37.40
N SER A 149 -8.29 -9.19 38.49
CA SER A 149 -9.21 -8.36 39.27
C SER A 149 -8.53 -7.19 40.01
N SER A 150 -8.15 -7.42 41.27
CA SER A 150 -7.69 -6.35 42.17
C SER A 150 -6.28 -5.84 41.87
N TYR A 151 -5.43 -6.65 41.29
CA TYR A 151 -4.07 -6.28 40.87
C TYR A 151 -3.85 -6.67 39.41
N PRO A 152 -3.40 -5.75 38.55
CA PRO A 152 -2.88 -4.39 38.79
C PRO A 152 -3.96 -3.28 38.77
N SER A 153 -5.24 -3.59 38.90
CA SER A 153 -6.39 -2.66 38.91
C SER A 153 -6.52 -1.79 37.66
N ARG A 154 -6.03 -2.24 36.54
CA ARG A 154 -6.09 -1.54 35.24
C ARG A 154 -6.08 -2.53 34.08
N VAL A 155 -6.57 -2.07 32.92
CA VAL A 155 -6.40 -2.75 31.65
C VAL A 155 -5.14 -2.22 30.98
N PHE A 156 -4.25 -3.12 30.57
CA PHE A 156 -2.99 -2.74 29.91
C PHE A 156 -3.23 -2.13 28.53
N LYS A 157 -2.33 -1.20 28.15
CA LYS A 157 -2.30 -0.68 26.77
C LYS A 157 -2.06 -1.81 25.77
N GLY A 158 -2.67 -1.72 24.59
CA GLY A 158 -2.52 -2.74 23.55
C GLY A 158 -3.43 -3.96 23.70
N MET A 159 -4.30 -4.02 24.73
CA MET A 159 -5.30 -5.07 24.87
C MET A 159 -6.18 -5.15 23.61
N ARG A 160 -6.40 -6.38 23.13
CA ARG A 160 -7.18 -6.66 21.92
C ARG A 160 -8.67 -6.43 22.16
N MET A 161 -9.15 -5.25 21.84
CA MET A 161 -10.56 -4.84 21.99
C MET A 161 -11.19 -4.51 20.64
N ALA A 162 -12.52 -4.33 20.66
CA ALA A 162 -13.25 -3.79 19.52
C ALA A 162 -12.71 -2.43 19.11
N GLY A 163 -12.85 -2.07 17.84
CA GLY A 163 -12.39 -0.80 17.31
C GLY A 163 -12.32 -0.79 15.79
N ARG A 164 -11.73 0.27 15.25
CA ARG A 164 -11.53 0.43 13.80
C ARG A 164 -10.67 -0.72 13.27
N MET A 165 -11.10 -1.30 12.15
CA MET A 165 -10.38 -2.34 11.44
C MET A 165 -10.17 -1.92 9.98
N GLY A 166 -8.93 -2.06 9.51
CA GLY A 166 -8.55 -1.68 8.16
C GLY A 166 -8.42 -0.17 7.96
N GLY A 167 -8.09 0.24 6.74
CA GLY A 167 -7.68 1.61 6.44
C GLY A 167 -6.27 1.94 6.95
N ASP A 168 -5.48 0.91 7.23
CA ASP A 168 -4.11 1.00 7.71
C ASP A 168 -3.12 0.71 6.57
N ASN A 169 -1.93 1.29 6.66
CA ASN A 169 -0.84 0.96 5.77
C ASN A 169 -0.36 -0.47 6.04
N VAL A 170 -0.32 -1.28 5.00
CA VAL A 170 0.11 -2.68 5.05
C VAL A 170 1.13 -2.89 3.94
N THR A 171 2.28 -3.44 4.28
CA THR A 171 3.31 -3.87 3.33
C THR A 171 3.24 -5.37 3.16
N VAL A 172 3.11 -5.82 1.91
CA VAL A 172 3.29 -7.22 1.53
C VAL A 172 4.66 -7.34 0.92
N GLN A 173 5.52 -8.09 1.60
CA GLN A 173 6.93 -8.21 1.25
C GLN A 173 7.20 -9.41 0.31
N ASN A 174 8.30 -9.35 -0.40
CA ASN A 174 8.84 -10.46 -1.22
C ASN A 174 7.84 -10.99 -2.26
N LEU A 175 7.14 -10.11 -2.96
CA LEU A 175 6.29 -10.49 -4.08
C LEU A 175 7.13 -10.61 -5.34
N ARG A 176 7.09 -11.78 -5.99
CA ARG A 176 7.80 -12.00 -7.24
C ARG A 176 7.09 -11.30 -8.40
N VAL A 177 7.86 -10.57 -9.19
CA VAL A 177 7.40 -10.00 -10.46
C VAL A 177 7.31 -11.14 -11.48
N LEU A 178 6.11 -11.35 -12.04
CA LEU A 178 5.84 -12.40 -13.02
C LEU A 178 6.03 -11.91 -14.45
N LYS A 179 5.56 -10.68 -14.73
CA LYS A 179 5.63 -10.09 -16.06
C LYS A 179 5.66 -8.57 -15.98
N VAL A 180 6.42 -7.96 -16.88
CA VAL A 180 6.49 -6.52 -17.10
C VAL A 180 6.01 -6.23 -18.52
N VAL A 181 5.00 -5.35 -18.66
CA VAL A 181 4.47 -4.93 -19.96
C VAL A 181 4.71 -3.43 -20.10
N ALA A 182 5.87 -3.08 -20.66
CA ALA A 182 6.34 -1.70 -20.79
C ALA A 182 5.38 -0.83 -21.62
N GLU A 183 4.88 -1.33 -22.74
CA GLU A 183 3.97 -0.59 -23.63
C GLU A 183 2.70 -0.06 -22.93
N LYS A 184 2.23 -0.76 -21.90
CA LYS A 184 1.02 -0.43 -21.15
C LYS A 184 1.28 0.03 -19.72
N ASN A 185 2.56 0.14 -19.34
CA ASN A 185 2.99 0.44 -17.97
C ASN A 185 2.36 -0.50 -16.93
N LEU A 186 2.28 -1.82 -17.25
CA LEU A 186 1.69 -2.81 -16.37
C LEU A 186 2.77 -3.69 -15.74
N LEU A 187 2.67 -3.83 -14.42
CA LEU A 187 3.46 -4.75 -13.61
C LEU A 187 2.54 -5.85 -13.08
N VAL A 188 2.91 -7.10 -13.30
CA VAL A 188 2.18 -8.27 -12.81
C VAL A 188 2.98 -8.91 -11.69
N VAL A 189 2.44 -8.90 -10.47
CA VAL A 189 3.06 -9.49 -9.29
C VAL A 189 2.31 -10.73 -8.82
N LYS A 190 3.04 -11.72 -8.32
CA LYS A 190 2.47 -12.95 -7.77
C LYS A 190 1.67 -12.64 -6.49
N GLY A 191 0.46 -13.20 -6.40
CA GLY A 191 -0.36 -13.12 -5.19
C GLY A 191 -1.23 -11.87 -5.10
N CYS A 192 -1.67 -11.54 -3.90
CA CYS A 192 -2.55 -10.41 -3.63
C CYS A 192 -1.80 -9.23 -3.01
N ILE A 193 -2.25 -8.02 -3.30
CA ILE A 193 -1.74 -6.78 -2.71
C ILE A 193 -2.85 -6.07 -1.93
N PRO A 194 -2.51 -5.23 -0.94
CA PRO A 194 -3.50 -4.52 -0.13
C PRO A 194 -4.36 -3.55 -0.95
N GLY A 195 -5.51 -3.22 -0.40
CA GLY A 195 -6.43 -2.22 -0.96
C GLY A 195 -7.50 -2.77 -1.91
N HIS A 196 -8.37 -1.87 -2.34
CA HIS A 196 -9.43 -2.13 -3.33
C HIS A 196 -8.91 -1.92 -4.76
N LYS A 197 -9.72 -2.24 -5.78
CA LYS A 197 -9.46 -1.86 -7.17
C LYS A 197 -9.33 -0.34 -7.26
N ASN A 198 -8.42 0.15 -8.09
CA ASN A 198 -8.06 1.56 -8.26
C ASN A 198 -7.43 2.24 -7.03
N SER A 199 -7.02 1.49 -6.00
CA SER A 199 -6.22 2.05 -4.89
C SER A 199 -4.77 2.26 -5.33
N TYR A 200 -4.16 3.33 -4.83
CA TYR A 200 -2.73 3.57 -5.02
C TYR A 200 -1.92 2.62 -4.16
N VAL A 201 -0.84 2.15 -4.73
CA VAL A 201 0.17 1.31 -4.06
C VAL A 201 1.55 1.85 -4.34
N ILE A 202 2.48 1.61 -3.44
CA ILE A 202 3.89 1.96 -3.57
C ILE A 202 4.65 0.65 -3.71
N ILE A 203 5.44 0.54 -4.77
CA ILE A 203 6.22 -0.64 -5.10
C ILE A 203 7.68 -0.29 -4.88
N GLN A 204 8.39 -1.09 -4.10
CA GLN A 204 9.79 -0.86 -3.72
C GLN A 204 10.61 -2.13 -3.97
N LYS A 205 11.87 -1.92 -4.37
CA LYS A 205 12.89 -2.97 -4.50
C LYS A 205 14.15 -2.62 -3.72
#